data_444f9d3cfd1514532c7ae17c55e7d7f4
#
_entry.id   444f9d3cfd1514532c7ae17c55e7d7f4
#
_cell.length_a   1.000
_cell.length_b   1.000
_cell.length_c   1.000
_cell.angle_alpha   90.00
_cell.angle_beta   90.00
_cell.angle_gamma   90.00
#
_symmetry.space_group_name_H-M   'P 1'
#
loop_
_entity.id
_entity.type
_entity.pdbx_description
1 polymer ?
#
loop_
_entity_poly.entity_id
_entity_poly.type
_entity_poly.pdbx_seq_one_letter_code
_entity_poly.pdbx_strand_id
1 'polypeptide(L)'
;MILENKLGITDSVELAKAEEKISKKRAIELFESGYLNYLKPGTFKSLAEIHKYLFGPIYGFAGQIRTVNISKGNFRFAPIMYLEAALANIEKMPQSTYDEIIEKYVEMNIAHPFREGNGRSTRIWLDLILKKELGQVIDWSRVDKEDYLSAMERSPVKDIEIKHILKQALTNRINDREVI
;
A
#
# COMPACT_ATOMS: atom_id res chain seq x y z
N MET A 1 -10.20 -6.03 -20.47
CA MET A 1 -11.14 -6.83 -19.63
C MET A 1 -11.28 -6.17 -18.27
N ILE A 2 -12.51 -5.97 -17.83
CA ILE A 2 -12.79 -5.39 -16.51
C ILE A 2 -12.72 -6.46 -15.41
N LEU A 3 -12.24 -6.07 -14.22
CA LEU A 3 -12.22 -6.97 -13.06
C LEU A 3 -13.64 -7.26 -12.57
N GLU A 4 -13.89 -8.52 -12.24
CA GLU A 4 -15.12 -8.91 -11.57
C GLU A 4 -15.24 -8.19 -10.22
N ASN A 5 -16.41 -7.62 -9.96
CA ASN A 5 -16.63 -6.80 -8.77
C ASN A 5 -18.05 -7.00 -8.23
N LYS A 6 -18.20 -6.73 -6.95
CA LYS A 6 -19.47 -6.87 -6.23
C LYS A 6 -20.50 -5.80 -6.57
N LEU A 7 -20.09 -4.76 -7.27
CA LEU A 7 -20.95 -3.62 -7.61
C LEU A 7 -21.72 -3.84 -8.92
N GLY A 8 -21.41 -4.90 -9.65
CA GLY A 8 -22.01 -5.18 -10.94
C GLY A 8 -21.62 -4.19 -12.03
N ILE A 9 -20.51 -3.49 -11.86
CA ILE A 9 -20.02 -2.50 -12.83
C ILE A 9 -19.28 -3.20 -13.96
N THR A 10 -19.60 -2.82 -15.19
CA THR A 10 -19.01 -3.41 -16.41
C THR A 10 -18.16 -2.40 -17.20
N ASP A 11 -18.18 -1.14 -16.83
CA ASP A 11 -17.36 -0.09 -17.45
C ASP A 11 -16.12 0.20 -16.59
N SER A 12 -14.93 0.20 -17.22
CA SER A 12 -13.67 0.37 -16.50
C SER A 12 -13.52 1.75 -15.86
N VAL A 13 -14.05 2.80 -16.51
CA VAL A 13 -14.00 4.17 -15.97
C VAL A 13 -14.92 4.30 -14.76
N GLU A 14 -16.12 3.75 -14.84
CA GLU A 14 -17.05 3.72 -13.71
C GLU A 14 -16.48 2.93 -12.52
N LEU A 15 -15.85 1.79 -12.79
CA LEU A 15 -15.24 0.97 -11.75
C LEU A 15 -14.11 1.75 -11.04
N ALA A 16 -13.24 2.41 -11.80
CA ALA A 16 -12.16 3.22 -11.24
C ALA A 16 -12.69 4.33 -10.33
N LYS A 17 -13.75 5.01 -10.75
CA LYS A 17 -14.38 6.08 -9.94
C LYS A 17 -15.01 5.51 -8.66
N ALA A 18 -15.73 4.40 -8.77
CA ALA A 18 -16.36 3.75 -7.62
C ALA A 18 -15.31 3.24 -6.64
N GLU A 19 -14.24 2.62 -7.16
CA GLU A 19 -13.11 2.14 -6.36
C GLU A 19 -12.45 3.28 -5.57
N GLU A 20 -12.17 4.39 -6.23
CA GLU A 20 -11.57 5.56 -5.57
C GLU A 20 -12.47 6.08 -4.45
N LYS A 21 -13.75 6.29 -4.75
CA LYS A 21 -14.73 6.81 -3.78
C LYS A 21 -14.90 5.90 -2.57
N ILE A 22 -15.13 4.63 -2.81
CA ILE A 22 -15.39 3.65 -1.75
C ILE A 22 -14.13 3.42 -0.91
N SER A 23 -12.98 3.23 -1.54
CA SER A 23 -11.75 2.96 -0.81
C SER A 23 -11.28 4.15 0.03
N LYS A 24 -11.49 5.40 -0.43
CA LYS A 24 -11.22 6.60 0.37
C LYS A 24 -12.12 6.66 1.60
N LYS A 25 -13.41 6.41 1.43
CA LYS A 25 -14.36 6.37 2.54
C LYS A 25 -13.97 5.31 3.56
N ARG A 26 -13.64 4.11 3.08
CA ARG A 26 -13.22 3.01 3.94
C ARG A 26 -11.90 3.30 4.66
N ALA A 27 -10.97 4.01 4.03
CA ALA A 27 -9.71 4.42 4.66
C ALA A 27 -9.98 5.37 5.85
N ILE A 28 -10.89 6.32 5.69
CA ILE A 28 -11.28 7.21 6.78
C ILE A 28 -11.94 6.42 7.92
N GLU A 29 -12.86 5.53 7.59
CA GLU A 29 -13.52 4.67 8.59
C GLU A 29 -12.50 3.79 9.33
N LEU A 30 -11.53 3.21 8.61
CA LEU A 30 -10.48 2.40 9.18
C LEU A 30 -9.65 3.20 10.20
N PHE A 31 -9.26 4.41 9.82
CA PHE A 31 -8.51 5.32 10.69
C PHE A 31 -9.33 5.70 11.94
N GLU A 32 -10.58 6.14 11.75
CA GLU A 32 -11.43 6.60 12.85
C GLU A 32 -11.87 5.48 13.79
N SER A 33 -11.99 4.24 13.30
CA SER A 33 -12.40 3.08 14.11
C SER A 33 -11.36 2.67 15.16
N GLY A 34 -10.11 3.08 14.99
CA GLY A 34 -9.03 2.60 15.85
C GLY A 34 -8.54 1.17 15.56
N TYR A 35 -9.10 0.53 14.52
CA TYR A 35 -8.74 -0.86 14.17
C TYR A 35 -7.26 -1.02 13.84
N LEU A 36 -6.63 0.02 13.25
CA LEU A 36 -5.19 0.00 12.93
C LEU A 36 -4.32 -0.24 14.17
N ASN A 37 -4.77 0.16 15.36
CA ASN A 37 -4.01 -0.02 16.60
C ASN A 37 -3.89 -1.50 17.01
N TYR A 38 -4.73 -2.37 16.48
CA TYR A 38 -4.71 -3.81 16.77
C TYR A 38 -3.88 -4.61 15.76
N LEU A 39 -3.41 -3.97 14.70
CA LEU A 39 -2.61 -4.63 13.67
C LEU A 39 -1.13 -4.59 14.03
N LYS A 40 -0.42 -5.69 13.74
CA LYS A 40 1.02 -5.75 13.97
C LYS A 40 1.77 -5.11 12.79
N PRO A 41 2.42 -3.96 12.99
CA PRO A 41 3.10 -3.26 11.89
C PRO A 41 4.19 -4.11 11.23
N GLY A 42 4.22 -4.09 9.91
CA GLY A 42 5.26 -4.75 9.12
C GLY A 42 4.99 -6.19 8.74
N THR A 43 3.83 -6.75 9.11
CA THR A 43 3.45 -8.11 8.72
C THR A 43 2.58 -8.11 7.47
N PHE A 44 2.62 -9.21 6.71
CA PHE A 44 1.71 -9.37 5.58
C PHE A 44 0.25 -9.47 6.04
N LYS A 45 0.00 -10.12 7.16
CA LYS A 45 -1.35 -10.23 7.71
C LYS A 45 -1.98 -8.85 7.94
N SER A 46 -1.22 -7.90 8.46
CA SER A 46 -1.70 -6.52 8.63
C SER A 46 -2.04 -5.86 7.30
N LEU A 47 -1.19 -6.04 6.30
CA LEU A 47 -1.45 -5.53 4.96
C LEU A 47 -2.72 -6.15 4.36
N ALA A 48 -2.90 -7.45 4.51
CA ALA A 48 -4.08 -8.17 4.02
C ALA A 48 -5.37 -7.66 4.71
N GLU A 49 -5.32 -7.41 6.01
CA GLU A 49 -6.46 -6.86 6.76
C GLU A 49 -6.80 -5.44 6.31
N ILE A 50 -5.78 -4.61 6.07
CA ILE A 50 -5.97 -3.24 5.52
C ILE A 50 -6.64 -3.34 4.15
N HIS A 51 -6.11 -4.17 3.27
CA HIS A 51 -6.66 -4.34 1.92
C HIS A 51 -8.10 -4.83 1.96
N LYS A 52 -8.40 -5.81 2.78
CA LYS A 52 -9.74 -6.35 2.96
C LYS A 52 -10.72 -5.28 3.45
N TYR A 53 -10.28 -4.44 4.37
CA TYR A 53 -11.12 -3.35 4.89
C TYR A 53 -11.47 -2.34 3.79
N LEU A 54 -10.48 -1.92 2.99
CA LEU A 54 -10.68 -0.92 1.95
C LEU A 54 -11.48 -1.45 0.76
N PHE A 55 -11.21 -2.67 0.32
CA PHE A 55 -11.70 -3.20 -0.95
C PHE A 55 -12.72 -4.33 -0.81
N GLY A 56 -13.00 -4.78 0.40
CA GLY A 56 -13.99 -5.81 0.66
C GLY A 56 -15.37 -5.53 0.07
N PRO A 57 -15.88 -4.29 0.11
CA PRO A 57 -17.15 -3.96 -0.54
C PRO A 57 -17.14 -4.06 -2.07
N ILE A 58 -15.96 -4.05 -2.69
CA ILE A 58 -15.80 -3.95 -4.15
C ILE A 58 -15.41 -5.29 -4.76
N TYR A 59 -14.44 -6.01 -4.15
CA TYR A 59 -13.83 -7.21 -4.73
C TYR A 59 -13.94 -8.43 -3.83
N GLY A 60 -14.30 -9.55 -4.42
CA GLY A 60 -14.30 -10.84 -3.73
C GLY A 60 -12.91 -11.31 -3.32
N PHE A 61 -11.86 -10.86 -4.01
CA PHE A 61 -10.47 -11.21 -3.71
C PHE A 61 -9.83 -10.33 -2.62
N ALA A 62 -10.56 -9.37 -2.05
CA ALA A 62 -9.99 -8.44 -1.06
C ALA A 62 -9.30 -9.18 0.09
N GLY A 63 -8.05 -8.81 0.37
CA GLY A 63 -7.23 -9.44 1.40
C GLY A 63 -6.57 -10.76 0.99
N GLN A 64 -6.75 -11.21 -0.25
CA GLN A 64 -6.19 -12.47 -0.75
C GLN A 64 -5.05 -12.25 -1.73
N ILE A 65 -4.02 -13.09 -1.61
CA ILE A 65 -2.87 -13.05 -2.54
C ILE A 65 -3.37 -13.36 -3.95
N ARG A 66 -2.89 -12.59 -4.92
CA ARG A 66 -3.23 -12.79 -6.34
C ARG A 66 -2.76 -14.14 -6.86
N THR A 67 -3.48 -14.63 -7.88
CA THR A 67 -3.19 -15.91 -8.54
C THR A 67 -2.67 -15.72 -9.96
N VAL A 68 -2.42 -14.47 -10.38
CA VAL A 68 -1.93 -14.14 -11.72
C VAL A 68 -0.72 -13.23 -11.64
N ASN A 69 0.14 -13.31 -12.65
CA ASN A 69 1.23 -12.34 -12.83
C ASN A 69 0.65 -11.01 -13.30
N ILE A 70 1.20 -9.92 -12.78
CA ILE A 70 0.76 -8.57 -13.12
C ILE A 70 1.97 -7.68 -13.44
N SER A 71 1.70 -6.66 -14.26
CA SER A 71 2.69 -5.65 -14.61
C SER A 71 1.99 -4.30 -14.77
N LYS A 72 2.78 -3.22 -14.70
CA LYS A 72 2.30 -1.87 -14.96
C LYS A 72 3.31 -1.20 -15.88
N GLY A 73 2.91 -0.97 -17.15
CA GLY A 73 3.84 -0.55 -18.17
C GLY A 73 4.96 -1.59 -18.36
N ASN A 74 6.20 -1.14 -18.24
CA ASN A 74 7.38 -2.02 -18.31
C ASN A 74 7.80 -2.61 -16.97
N PHE A 75 7.11 -2.24 -15.89
CA PHE A 75 7.41 -2.73 -14.54
C PHE A 75 6.70 -4.06 -14.30
N ARG A 76 7.48 -5.11 -14.07
CA ARG A 76 6.95 -6.43 -13.70
C ARG A 76 7.07 -6.63 -12.21
N PHE A 77 5.95 -6.92 -11.58
CA PHE A 77 5.93 -7.26 -10.16
C PHE A 77 6.36 -8.72 -9.94
N ALA A 78 6.56 -9.09 -8.69
CA ALA A 78 7.04 -10.43 -8.35
C ALA A 78 6.19 -11.52 -9.01
N PRO A 79 6.81 -12.53 -9.67
CA PRO A 79 6.07 -13.67 -10.22
C PRO A 79 5.33 -14.43 -9.11
N ILE A 80 4.13 -14.91 -9.41
CA ILE A 80 3.30 -15.62 -8.41
C ILE A 80 4.01 -16.82 -7.81
N MET A 81 4.86 -17.50 -8.57
CA MET A 81 5.60 -18.67 -8.07
C MET A 81 6.58 -18.34 -6.94
N TYR A 82 7.01 -17.07 -6.84
CA TYR A 82 7.94 -16.61 -5.79
C TYR A 82 7.27 -15.71 -4.75
N LEU A 83 5.99 -15.39 -4.94
CA LEU A 83 5.31 -14.34 -4.16
C LEU A 83 5.24 -14.67 -2.68
N GLU A 84 4.85 -15.88 -2.32
CA GLU A 84 4.79 -16.28 -0.90
C GLU A 84 6.14 -16.22 -0.22
N ALA A 85 7.20 -16.68 -0.90
CA ALA A 85 8.57 -16.60 -0.38
C ALA A 85 9.02 -15.15 -0.22
N ALA A 86 8.69 -14.29 -1.19
CA ALA A 86 8.99 -12.86 -1.13
C ALA A 86 8.30 -12.21 0.08
N LEU A 87 7.02 -12.49 0.30
CA LEU A 87 6.27 -11.95 1.44
C LEU A 87 6.86 -12.41 2.78
N ALA A 88 7.24 -13.68 2.89
CA ALA A 88 7.88 -14.19 4.10
C ALA A 88 9.23 -13.50 4.37
N ASN A 89 10.00 -13.23 3.33
CA ASN A 89 11.28 -12.52 3.46
C ASN A 89 11.06 -11.05 3.85
N ILE A 90 10.05 -10.40 3.30
CA ILE A 90 9.73 -9.00 3.63
C ILE A 90 9.37 -8.86 5.10
N GLU A 91 8.60 -9.80 5.67
CA GLU A 91 8.26 -9.77 7.10
C GLU A 91 9.50 -9.77 7.99
N LYS A 92 10.56 -10.44 7.57
CA LYS A 92 11.82 -10.55 8.33
C LYS A 92 12.73 -9.34 8.15
N MET A 93 12.46 -8.46 7.19
CA MET A 93 13.29 -7.27 6.97
C MET A 93 13.24 -6.34 8.17
N PRO A 94 14.37 -5.71 8.54
CA PRO A 94 14.40 -4.77 9.65
C PRO A 94 13.55 -3.53 9.36
N GLN A 95 13.01 -2.93 10.42
CA GLN A 95 12.14 -1.75 10.33
C GLN A 95 12.37 -0.76 11.47
N SER A 96 13.59 -0.69 12.00
CA SER A 96 13.91 0.16 13.17
C SER A 96 14.30 1.58 12.79
N THR A 97 14.81 1.79 11.59
CA THR A 97 15.22 3.11 11.08
C THR A 97 14.36 3.52 9.90
N TYR A 98 14.37 4.83 9.61
CA TYR A 98 13.67 5.35 8.44
C TYR A 98 14.09 4.63 7.15
N ASP A 99 15.40 4.51 6.91
CA ASP A 99 15.91 3.87 5.70
C ASP A 99 15.46 2.41 5.59
N GLU A 100 15.53 1.65 6.68
CA GLU A 100 15.06 0.27 6.72
C GLU A 100 13.56 0.16 6.42
N ILE A 101 12.77 1.07 6.97
CA ILE A 101 11.31 1.07 6.74
C ILE A 101 11.00 1.34 5.27
N ILE A 102 11.67 2.31 4.65
CA ILE A 102 11.45 2.61 3.22
C ILE A 102 11.93 1.46 2.33
N GLU A 103 13.07 0.86 2.65
CA GLU A 103 13.56 -0.32 1.91
C GLU A 103 12.55 -1.47 1.97
N LYS A 104 11.96 -1.71 3.14
CA LYS A 104 10.91 -2.71 3.32
C LYS A 104 9.66 -2.36 2.52
N TYR A 105 9.27 -1.10 2.49
CA TYR A 105 8.16 -0.59 1.70
C TYR A 105 8.39 -0.80 0.20
N VAL A 106 9.60 -0.52 -0.29
CA VAL A 106 9.98 -0.74 -1.68
C VAL A 106 9.83 -2.22 -2.06
N GLU A 107 10.29 -3.12 -1.21
CA GLU A 107 10.16 -4.56 -1.45
C GLU A 107 8.69 -5.00 -1.47
N MET A 108 7.85 -4.44 -0.62
CA MET A 108 6.41 -4.74 -0.65
C MET A 108 5.75 -4.22 -1.93
N ASN A 109 6.19 -3.07 -2.44
CA ASN A 109 5.72 -2.56 -3.72
C ASN A 109 6.12 -3.47 -4.89
N ILE A 110 7.33 -4.02 -4.86
CA ILE A 110 7.78 -5.00 -5.87
C ILE A 110 6.96 -6.28 -5.78
N ALA A 111 6.66 -6.75 -4.58
CA ALA A 111 5.84 -7.94 -4.36
C ALA A 111 4.44 -7.75 -4.92
N HIS A 112 3.82 -6.62 -4.67
CA HIS A 112 2.49 -6.26 -5.21
C HIS A 112 1.50 -7.40 -5.03
N PRO A 113 1.16 -7.77 -3.78
CA PRO A 113 0.54 -9.08 -3.51
C PRO A 113 -0.91 -9.23 -3.95
N PHE A 114 -1.63 -8.13 -4.20
CA PHE A 114 -3.05 -8.20 -4.55
C PHE A 114 -3.29 -7.95 -6.03
N ARG A 115 -4.42 -8.40 -6.51
CA ARG A 115 -4.80 -8.24 -7.92
C ARG A 115 -5.00 -6.77 -8.30
N GLU A 116 -5.50 -5.96 -7.36
CA GLU A 116 -5.77 -4.53 -7.50
C GLU A 116 -5.73 -3.88 -6.12
N GLY A 117 -5.53 -2.56 -6.04
CA GLY A 117 -5.59 -1.84 -4.76
C GLY A 117 -4.32 -1.89 -3.92
N ASN A 118 -3.20 -2.32 -4.50
CA ASN A 118 -1.93 -2.44 -3.77
C ASN A 118 -1.41 -1.09 -3.26
N GLY A 119 -1.43 -0.06 -4.09
CA GLY A 119 -0.85 1.23 -3.75
C GLY A 119 -1.47 1.84 -2.50
N ARG A 120 -2.77 1.94 -2.44
CA ARG A 120 -3.47 2.55 -1.29
C ARG A 120 -3.27 1.74 -0.02
N SER A 121 -3.40 0.43 -0.10
CA SER A 121 -3.22 -0.45 1.06
C SER A 121 -1.79 -0.40 1.59
N THR A 122 -0.81 -0.42 0.70
CA THR A 122 0.60 -0.44 1.08
C THR A 122 1.04 0.90 1.67
N ARG A 123 0.48 2.03 1.23
CA ARG A 123 0.74 3.34 1.84
C ARG A 123 0.25 3.41 3.29
N ILE A 124 -0.93 2.88 3.57
CA ILE A 124 -1.45 2.80 4.95
C ILE A 124 -0.57 1.88 5.80
N TRP A 125 -0.13 0.76 5.24
CA TRP A 125 0.77 -0.17 5.89
C TRP A 125 2.12 0.49 6.23
N LEU A 126 2.67 1.29 5.33
CA LEU A 126 3.88 2.09 5.58
C LEU A 126 3.67 3.03 6.77
N ASP A 127 2.59 3.80 6.77
CA ASP A 127 2.28 4.73 7.85
C ASP A 127 2.13 4.02 9.20
N LEU A 128 1.59 2.82 9.21
CA LEU A 128 1.46 2.02 10.42
C LEU A 128 2.84 1.68 11.01
N ILE A 129 3.81 1.30 10.16
CA ILE A 129 5.18 1.01 10.58
C ILE A 129 5.86 2.28 11.10
N LEU A 130 5.79 3.37 10.34
CA LEU A 130 6.40 4.65 10.69
C LEU A 130 5.86 5.18 12.02
N LYS A 131 4.55 5.09 12.23
CA LYS A 131 3.90 5.54 13.45
C LYS A 131 4.42 4.80 14.67
N LYS A 132 4.53 3.47 14.57
CA LYS A 132 5.03 2.65 15.68
C LYS A 132 6.50 2.89 15.97
N GLU A 133 7.33 2.89 14.93
CA GLU A 133 8.78 2.91 15.10
C GLU A 133 9.34 4.32 15.32
N LEU A 134 8.78 5.32 14.66
CA LEU A 134 9.31 6.69 14.65
C LEU A 134 8.35 7.74 15.22
N GLY A 135 7.11 7.38 15.52
CA GLY A 135 6.10 8.35 15.95
C GLY A 135 5.74 9.36 14.87
N GLN A 136 5.92 9.02 13.61
CA GLN A 136 5.67 9.88 12.45
C GLN A 136 4.86 9.13 11.40
N VAL A 137 4.26 9.86 10.48
CA VAL A 137 3.59 9.32 9.29
C VAL A 137 3.93 10.20 8.10
N ILE A 138 3.57 9.75 6.90
CA ILE A 138 3.73 10.55 5.69
C ILE A 138 2.51 11.47 5.53
N ASP A 139 2.75 12.73 5.31
CA ASP A 139 1.70 13.66 4.85
C ASP A 139 1.62 13.54 3.32
N TRP A 140 0.74 12.69 2.85
CA TRP A 140 0.60 12.40 1.42
C TRP A 140 0.16 13.60 0.60
N SER A 141 -0.44 14.63 1.22
CA SER A 141 -0.79 15.89 0.52
C SER A 141 0.46 16.68 0.07
N ARG A 142 1.61 16.39 0.68
CA ARG A 142 2.89 17.04 0.36
C ARG A 142 3.73 16.24 -0.63
N VAL A 143 3.21 15.12 -1.11
CA VAL A 143 3.90 14.23 -2.07
C VAL A 143 3.34 14.47 -3.45
N ASP A 144 4.18 14.93 -4.39
CA ASP A 144 3.78 15.05 -5.79
C ASP A 144 3.61 13.67 -6.40
N LYS A 145 2.45 13.43 -7.02
CA LYS A 145 2.09 12.12 -7.55
C LYS A 145 3.05 11.64 -8.64
N GLU A 146 3.42 12.52 -9.58
CA GLU A 146 4.30 12.15 -10.68
C GLU A 146 5.71 11.84 -10.21
N ASP A 147 6.24 12.68 -9.32
CA ASP A 147 7.57 12.46 -8.71
C ASP A 147 7.59 11.14 -7.93
N TYR A 148 6.53 10.87 -7.16
CA TYR A 148 6.40 9.64 -6.39
C TYR A 148 6.38 8.41 -7.28
N LEU A 149 5.55 8.40 -8.32
CA LEU A 149 5.45 7.26 -9.24
C LEU A 149 6.77 7.00 -9.96
N SER A 150 7.44 8.05 -10.42
CA SER A 150 8.76 7.95 -11.07
C SER A 150 9.83 7.40 -10.11
N ALA A 151 9.84 7.89 -8.88
CA ALA A 151 10.80 7.42 -7.86
C ALA A 151 10.53 5.96 -7.48
N MET A 152 9.27 5.55 -7.37
CA MET A 152 8.91 4.16 -7.09
C MET A 152 9.29 3.23 -8.24
N GLU A 153 9.12 3.66 -9.48
CA GLU A 153 9.53 2.88 -10.65
C GLU A 153 11.04 2.60 -10.65
N ARG A 154 11.84 3.57 -10.23
CA ARG A 154 13.31 3.42 -10.13
C ARG A 154 13.76 2.73 -8.85
N SER A 155 12.93 2.67 -7.83
CA SER A 155 13.30 2.23 -6.48
C SER A 155 13.88 0.81 -6.38
N PRO A 156 13.51 -0.17 -7.22
CA PRO A 156 14.13 -1.50 -7.15
C PRO A 156 15.63 -1.49 -7.41
N VAL A 157 16.11 -0.54 -8.21
CA VAL A 157 17.52 -0.39 -8.54
C VAL A 157 18.18 0.73 -7.72
N LYS A 158 17.44 1.84 -7.50
CA LYS A 158 17.96 3.03 -6.80
C LYS A 158 16.84 3.65 -5.96
N ASP A 159 16.94 3.52 -4.67
CA ASP A 159 15.91 3.95 -3.72
C ASP A 159 16.16 5.33 -3.09
N ILE A 160 17.22 6.02 -3.46
CA ILE A 160 17.57 7.34 -2.90
C ILE A 160 16.45 8.36 -3.13
N GLU A 161 15.86 8.37 -4.33
CA GLU A 161 14.81 9.33 -4.68
C GLU A 161 13.57 9.15 -3.83
N ILE A 162 13.07 7.91 -3.70
CA ILE A 162 11.87 7.68 -2.90
C ILE A 162 12.13 7.93 -1.42
N LYS A 163 13.30 7.58 -0.91
CA LYS A 163 13.69 7.91 0.46
C LYS A 163 13.68 9.42 0.70
N HIS A 164 14.19 10.21 -0.24
CA HIS A 164 14.20 11.65 -0.13
C HIS A 164 12.79 12.25 -0.17
N ILE A 165 11.99 11.86 -1.16
CA ILE A 165 10.63 12.38 -1.35
C ILE A 165 9.77 12.14 -0.12
N LEU A 166 9.79 10.94 0.42
CA LEU A 166 8.97 10.58 1.58
C LEU A 166 9.50 11.23 2.86
N LYS A 167 10.81 11.39 2.99
CA LYS A 167 11.39 12.06 4.16
C LYS A 167 10.95 13.52 4.28
N GLN A 168 10.84 14.22 3.15
CA GLN A 168 10.36 15.61 3.12
C GLN A 168 8.90 15.74 3.53
N ALA A 169 8.15 14.66 3.46
CA ALA A 169 6.72 14.63 3.80
C ALA A 169 6.43 14.03 5.18
N LEU A 170 7.43 13.66 5.96
CA LEU A 170 7.24 13.15 7.31
C LEU A 170 6.60 14.22 8.21
N THR A 171 5.64 13.80 9.03
CA THR A 171 4.95 14.68 9.97
C THR A 171 4.68 13.97 11.30
N ASN A 172 4.60 14.75 12.38
CA ASN A 172 4.20 14.26 13.70
C ASN A 172 2.67 14.22 13.89
N ARG A 173 1.91 14.62 12.88
CA ARG A 173 0.44 14.68 12.92
C ARG A 173 -0.17 13.28 12.73
N ILE A 174 0.17 12.36 13.61
CA ILE A 174 -0.16 10.93 13.49
C ILE A 174 -1.65 10.61 13.71
N ASN A 175 -2.41 11.52 14.29
CA ASN A 175 -3.84 11.36 14.56
C ASN A 175 -4.72 12.26 13.69
N ASP A 176 -4.15 12.84 12.64
CA ASP A 176 -4.86 13.75 11.76
C ASP A 176 -5.23 13.03 10.46
N ARG A 177 -6.54 12.84 10.25
CA ARG A 177 -7.03 12.15 9.05
C ARG A 177 -6.73 12.90 7.73
N GLU A 178 -6.42 14.18 7.80
CA GLU A 178 -6.12 14.98 6.61
C GLU A 178 -4.78 14.60 5.97
N VAL A 179 -3.90 13.92 6.71
CA VAL A 179 -2.60 13.48 6.18
C VAL A 179 -2.63 12.07 5.57
N ILE A 180 -3.79 11.41 5.59
CA ILE A 180 -3.93 10.03 5.07
C ILE A 180 -4.06 10.00 3.54
#